data_e101ccb02ff756e07dc48396ba2de46b
#
_entry.id   e101ccb02ff756e07dc48396ba2de46b
#
_cell.length_a   1.000
_cell.length_b   1.000
_cell.length_c   1.000
_cell.angle_alpha   90.00
_cell.angle_beta   90.00
_cell.angle_gamma   90.00
#
_symmetry.space_group_name_H-M   'P 1'
#
loop_
_entity.id
_entity.type
_entity.pdbx_description
1 polymer ?
#
loop_
_entity_poly.entity_id
_entity_poly.type
_entity_poly.pdbx_seq_one_letter_code
_entity_poly.pdbx_strand_id
1 'polypeptide(L)'
;MGIAYVGEEFYSARVLMKLGVPSDAIRVLDRPAGNTLEEVEEIAAELKRAGDKKVIVVTTKAHTRRVRFIWHKRVGDSPRAIVRFARDDPYDGSRWWRTTAGALDVVREVLGLANAWAGFPVRPAT
;
A
#
# COMPACT_ATOMS: atom_id res chain seq x y z
N MET A 1 -2.91 9.91 22.54
CA MET A 1 -1.92 9.82 21.45
C MET A 1 -2.14 11.01 20.52
N GLY A 2 -1.27 12.01 20.56
CA GLY A 2 -1.35 13.17 19.68
C GLY A 2 -0.83 12.79 18.29
N ILE A 3 -1.67 12.81 17.29
CA ILE A 3 -1.28 12.59 15.90
C ILE A 3 -1.11 13.99 15.29
N ALA A 4 0.12 14.46 15.20
CA ALA A 4 0.45 15.61 14.37
C ALA A 4 0.84 15.11 12.99
N TYR A 5 -0.14 14.95 12.11
CA TYR A 5 0.09 14.58 10.72
C TYR A 5 -0.49 15.64 9.79
N VAL A 6 0.32 16.10 8.86
CA VAL A 6 -0.07 16.96 7.75
C VAL A 6 0.19 16.16 6.47
N GLY A 7 -0.81 15.40 6.00
CA GLY A 7 -0.69 14.56 4.81
C GLY A 7 -1.96 13.77 4.51
N GLU A 8 -1.93 12.95 3.49
CA GLU A 8 -3.07 12.08 3.10
C GLU A 8 -3.50 11.15 4.24
N GLU A 9 -2.57 10.66 5.03
CA GLU A 9 -2.81 9.79 6.17
C GLU A 9 -3.70 10.46 7.22
N PHE A 10 -3.52 11.75 7.46
CA PHE A 10 -4.37 12.52 8.37
C PHE A 10 -5.83 12.57 7.90
N TYR A 11 -6.03 12.80 6.60
CA TYR A 11 -7.39 12.81 6.04
C TYR A 11 -8.01 11.42 6.08
N SER A 12 -7.25 10.37 5.79
CA SER A 12 -7.71 8.99 5.85
C SER A 12 -8.14 8.60 7.26
N ALA A 13 -7.37 8.96 8.28
CA ALA A 13 -7.71 8.72 9.68
C ALA A 13 -9.02 9.45 10.07
N ARG A 14 -9.19 10.71 9.66
CA ARG A 14 -10.42 11.46 9.90
C ARG A 14 -11.64 10.86 9.22
N VAL A 15 -11.50 10.39 7.99
CA VAL A 15 -12.57 9.70 7.27
C VAL A 15 -12.99 8.42 7.99
N LEU A 16 -12.03 7.62 8.43
CA LEU A 16 -12.30 6.40 9.20
C LEU A 16 -13.06 6.72 10.50
N MET A 17 -12.66 7.76 11.24
CA MET A 17 -13.38 8.18 12.44
C MET A 17 -14.80 8.63 12.15
N LYS A 18 -15.02 9.36 11.05
CA LYS A 18 -16.38 9.75 10.61
C LYS A 18 -17.23 8.55 10.23
N LEU A 19 -16.63 7.47 9.75
CA LEU A 19 -17.30 6.22 9.43
C LEU A 19 -17.52 5.32 10.66
N GLY A 20 -17.18 5.78 11.84
CA GLY A 20 -17.43 5.09 13.10
C GLY A 20 -16.29 4.23 13.60
N VAL A 21 -15.10 4.30 13.00
CA VAL A 21 -13.93 3.60 13.52
C VAL A 21 -13.39 4.35 14.74
N PRO A 22 -13.26 3.70 15.91
CA PRO A 22 -12.70 4.35 17.10
C PRO A 22 -11.26 4.84 16.85
N SER A 23 -10.93 6.00 17.39
CA SER A 23 -9.60 6.60 17.21
C SER A 23 -8.46 5.74 17.76
N ASP A 24 -8.70 4.99 18.82
CA ASP A 24 -7.75 4.05 19.42
C ASP A 24 -7.53 2.78 18.59
N ALA A 25 -8.45 2.49 17.65
CA ALA A 25 -8.29 1.41 16.68
C ALA A 25 -7.54 1.84 15.41
N ILE A 26 -7.21 3.13 15.28
CA ILE A 26 -6.49 3.67 14.13
C ILE A 26 -5.04 3.89 14.54
N ARG A 27 -4.14 3.24 13.81
CA ARG A 27 -2.70 3.40 14.00
C ARG A 27 -2.07 3.93 12.72
N VAL A 28 -1.39 5.05 12.83
CA VAL A 28 -0.59 5.62 11.74
C VAL A 28 0.85 5.20 11.97
N LEU A 29 1.49 4.65 10.94
CA LEU A 29 2.90 4.25 11.02
C LEU A 29 3.79 5.50 10.96
N ASP A 30 4.80 5.56 11.83
CA ASP A 30 5.57 6.77 12.09
C ASP A 30 6.56 7.16 10.97
N ARG A 31 6.76 6.31 10.00
CA ARG A 31 7.69 6.55 8.90
C ARG A 31 6.96 6.65 7.58
N PRO A 32 7.11 7.75 6.85
CA PRO A 32 6.68 7.79 5.47
C PRO A 32 7.53 6.78 4.68
N ALA A 33 6.88 5.75 4.17
CA ALA A 33 7.55 4.79 3.30
C ALA A 33 7.94 5.48 1.99
N GLY A 34 9.18 5.32 1.58
CA GLY A 34 9.69 5.89 0.33
C GLY A 34 9.19 5.13 -0.91
N ASN A 35 8.71 3.90 -0.73
CA ASN A 35 8.19 3.05 -1.80
C ASN A 35 7.34 1.90 -1.24
N THR A 36 6.70 1.16 -2.14
CA THR A 36 5.83 0.03 -1.79
C THR A 36 6.55 -1.11 -1.07
N LEU A 37 7.84 -1.32 -1.33
CA LEU A 37 8.61 -2.33 -0.63
C LEU A 37 8.73 -2.00 0.86
N GLU A 38 9.09 -0.76 1.17
CA GLU A 38 9.20 -0.29 2.57
C GLU A 38 7.84 -0.34 3.28
N GLU A 39 6.75 0.05 2.60
CA GLU A 39 5.39 -0.07 3.13
C GLU A 39 5.05 -1.51 3.50
N VAL A 40 5.30 -2.45 2.60
CA VAL A 40 5.03 -3.87 2.84
C VAL A 40 5.86 -4.41 4.01
N GLU A 41 7.15 -4.10 4.06
CA GLU A 41 8.04 -4.54 5.14
C GLU A 41 7.62 -3.97 6.49
N GLU A 42 7.21 -2.70 6.53
CA GLU A 42 6.76 -2.03 7.76
C GLU A 42 5.44 -2.61 8.27
N ILE A 43 4.46 -2.81 7.39
CA ILE A 43 3.19 -3.46 7.74
C ILE A 43 3.45 -4.88 8.27
N ALA A 44 4.29 -5.64 7.60
CA ALA A 44 4.61 -7.01 8.02
C ALA A 44 5.30 -7.05 9.39
N ALA A 45 6.22 -6.13 9.65
CA ALA A 45 6.90 -6.01 10.94
C ALA A 45 5.92 -5.67 12.06
N GLU A 46 4.98 -4.77 11.79
CA GLU A 46 3.95 -4.38 12.75
C GLU A 46 3.01 -5.54 13.09
N LEU A 47 2.56 -6.27 12.08
CA LEU A 47 1.72 -7.46 12.27
C LEU A 47 2.42 -8.53 13.09
N LYS A 48 3.71 -8.77 12.84
CA LYS A 48 4.51 -9.72 13.62
C LYS A 48 4.66 -9.30 15.08
N ARG A 49 4.86 -8.01 15.34
CA ARG A 49 4.90 -7.47 16.70
C ARG A 49 3.58 -7.62 17.44
N ALA A 50 2.47 -7.41 16.74
CA ALA A 50 1.12 -7.58 17.31
C ALA A 50 0.69 -9.06 17.42
N GLY A 51 1.41 -9.99 16.82
CA GLY A 51 1.04 -11.40 16.76
C GLY A 51 -0.08 -11.73 15.78
N ASP A 52 -0.37 -10.81 14.87
CA ASP A 52 -1.41 -10.97 13.86
C ASP A 52 -0.94 -11.85 12.69
N LYS A 53 -1.85 -12.71 12.24
CA LYS A 53 -1.55 -13.69 11.18
C LYS A 53 -2.16 -13.33 9.82
N LYS A 54 -3.03 -12.33 9.79
CA LYS A 54 -3.75 -11.91 8.58
C LYS A 54 -3.91 -10.41 8.54
N VAL A 55 -3.87 -9.84 7.33
CA VAL A 55 -4.15 -8.43 7.07
C VAL A 55 -4.94 -8.26 5.77
N ILE A 56 -5.81 -7.27 5.74
CA ILE A 56 -6.42 -6.80 4.51
C ILE A 56 -5.69 -5.52 4.11
N VAL A 57 -5.00 -5.55 2.98
CA VAL A 57 -4.31 -4.39 2.42
C VAL A 57 -5.20 -3.78 1.35
N VAL A 58 -5.62 -2.55 1.55
CA VAL A 58 -6.43 -1.80 0.58
C VAL A 58 -5.54 -0.82 -0.17
N THR A 59 -5.57 -0.87 -1.48
CA THR A 59 -4.77 -0.01 -2.35
C THR A 59 -5.54 0.33 -3.61
N THR A 60 -4.93 1.00 -4.59
CA THR A 60 -5.57 1.27 -5.88
C THR A 60 -5.57 0.03 -6.77
N LYS A 61 -6.50 -0.01 -7.74
CA LYS A 61 -6.56 -1.13 -8.71
C LYS A 61 -5.24 -1.36 -9.42
N ALA A 62 -4.59 -0.29 -9.85
CA ALA A 62 -3.30 -0.35 -10.55
C ALA A 62 -2.20 -0.97 -9.69
N HIS A 63 -2.19 -0.70 -8.39
CA HIS A 63 -1.17 -1.16 -7.45
C HIS A 63 -1.34 -2.59 -6.95
N THR A 64 -2.53 -3.19 -7.02
CA THR A 64 -2.82 -4.48 -6.38
C THR A 64 -1.86 -5.60 -6.77
N ARG A 65 -1.51 -5.69 -8.05
CA ARG A 65 -0.60 -6.73 -8.55
C ARG A 65 0.79 -6.58 -7.95
N ARG A 66 1.32 -5.36 -7.91
CA ARG A 66 2.65 -5.09 -7.36
C ARG A 66 2.71 -5.36 -5.86
N VAL A 67 1.71 -4.93 -5.10
CA VAL A 67 1.63 -5.19 -3.66
C VAL A 67 1.59 -6.71 -3.38
N ARG A 68 0.76 -7.46 -4.11
CA ARG A 68 0.72 -8.93 -3.98
C ARG A 68 2.06 -9.58 -4.27
N PHE A 69 2.70 -9.16 -5.34
CA PHE A 69 4.00 -9.71 -5.74
C PHE A 69 5.08 -9.44 -4.69
N ILE A 70 5.17 -8.20 -4.23
CA ILE A 70 6.16 -7.80 -3.20
C ILE A 70 5.87 -8.53 -1.88
N TRP A 71 4.61 -8.61 -1.46
CA TRP A 71 4.24 -9.33 -0.25
C TRP A 71 4.67 -10.79 -0.31
N HIS A 72 4.29 -11.48 -1.38
CA HIS A 72 4.67 -12.88 -1.57
C HIS A 72 6.18 -13.09 -1.56
N LYS A 73 6.92 -12.23 -2.24
CA LYS A 73 8.38 -12.33 -2.36
C LYS A 73 9.12 -12.00 -1.06
N ARG A 74 8.64 -11.02 -0.28
CA ARG A 74 9.34 -10.48 0.89
C ARG A 74 8.81 -10.98 2.22
N VAL A 75 7.54 -11.26 2.31
CA VAL A 75 6.87 -11.67 3.54
C VAL A 75 6.46 -13.15 3.49
N GLY A 76 5.95 -13.59 2.36
CA GLY A 76 5.42 -14.94 2.19
C GLY A 76 3.98 -15.09 2.72
N ASP A 77 3.68 -16.24 3.29
CA ASP A 77 2.32 -16.60 3.71
C ASP A 77 2.02 -16.30 5.20
N SER A 78 3.00 -15.84 5.95
CA SER A 78 2.82 -15.52 7.38
C SER A 78 3.58 -14.25 7.76
N PRO A 79 2.86 -13.15 8.07
CA PRO A 79 1.40 -12.99 8.02
C PRO A 79 0.85 -12.98 6.59
N ARG A 80 -0.38 -13.47 6.42
CA ARG A 80 -1.05 -13.54 5.13
C ARG A 80 -1.71 -12.21 4.76
N ALA A 81 -1.45 -11.69 3.58
CA ALA A 81 -2.13 -10.51 3.06
C ALA A 81 -3.27 -10.89 2.09
N ILE A 82 -4.41 -10.22 2.28
CA ILE A 82 -5.52 -10.21 1.35
C ILE A 82 -5.55 -8.81 0.73
N VAL A 83 -5.07 -8.69 -0.51
CA VAL A 83 -5.00 -7.39 -1.19
C VAL A 83 -6.31 -7.09 -1.89
N ARG A 84 -6.86 -5.93 -1.63
CA ARG A 84 -8.11 -5.42 -2.20
C ARG A 84 -7.90 -4.00 -2.73
N PHE A 85 -8.82 -3.56 -3.57
CA PHE A 85 -8.89 -2.17 -4.03
C PHE A 85 -10.22 -1.54 -3.65
N ALA A 86 -10.25 -0.22 -3.55
CA ALA A 86 -11.47 0.52 -3.28
C ALA A 86 -12.47 0.35 -4.43
N ARG A 87 -13.76 0.16 -4.10
CA ARG A 87 -14.81 -0.06 -5.10
C ARG A 87 -14.88 1.07 -6.12
N ASP A 88 -14.73 2.30 -5.66
CA ASP A 88 -14.91 3.52 -6.44
C ASP A 88 -13.58 4.03 -7.05
N ASP A 89 -12.56 3.19 -7.11
CA ASP A 89 -11.31 3.52 -7.79
C ASP A 89 -11.57 3.77 -9.28
N PRO A 90 -11.28 4.97 -9.81
CA PRO A 90 -11.60 5.36 -11.19
C PRO A 90 -10.72 4.69 -12.24
N TYR A 91 -9.69 3.95 -11.84
CA TYR A 91 -8.78 3.30 -12.78
C TYR A 91 -9.49 2.25 -13.63
N ASP A 92 -9.45 2.42 -14.96
CA ASP A 92 -9.96 1.47 -15.94
C ASP A 92 -8.80 0.80 -16.70
N GLY A 93 -8.49 -0.43 -16.32
CA GLY A 93 -7.42 -1.23 -16.92
C GLY A 93 -7.67 -1.60 -18.39
N SER A 94 -8.93 -1.50 -18.87
CA SER A 94 -9.27 -1.76 -20.29
C SER A 94 -9.03 -0.59 -21.20
N ARG A 95 -8.85 0.62 -20.66
CA ARG A 95 -8.71 1.90 -21.38
C ARG A 95 -7.60 2.79 -20.82
N TRP A 96 -6.62 2.20 -20.16
CA TRP A 96 -5.55 2.93 -19.49
C TRP A 96 -4.80 3.94 -20.38
N TRP A 97 -4.71 3.67 -21.68
CA TRP A 97 -4.03 4.55 -22.66
C TRP A 97 -4.82 5.81 -23.03
N ARG A 98 -6.09 5.92 -22.64
CA ARG A 98 -6.95 7.05 -23.00
C ARG A 98 -6.73 8.29 -22.15
N THR A 99 -6.09 8.16 -21.02
CA THR A 99 -5.78 9.28 -20.13
C THR A 99 -4.31 9.29 -19.77
N THR A 100 -3.75 10.48 -19.59
CA THR A 100 -2.36 10.62 -19.14
C THR A 100 -2.14 9.97 -17.79
N ALA A 101 -3.10 10.15 -16.87
CA ALA A 101 -3.04 9.53 -15.55
C ALA A 101 -3.00 8.00 -15.63
N GLY A 102 -3.89 7.38 -16.40
CA GLY A 102 -3.92 5.93 -16.60
C GLY A 102 -2.63 5.39 -17.24
N ALA A 103 -2.12 6.10 -18.26
CA ALA A 103 -0.87 5.73 -18.91
C ALA A 103 0.32 5.80 -17.94
N LEU A 104 0.42 6.86 -17.14
CA LEU A 104 1.48 7.01 -16.14
C LEU A 104 1.38 5.95 -15.04
N ASP A 105 0.16 5.61 -14.59
CA ASP A 105 -0.04 4.55 -13.61
C ASP A 105 0.48 3.20 -14.14
N VAL A 106 0.13 2.84 -15.38
CA VAL A 106 0.61 1.59 -15.98
C VAL A 106 2.14 1.58 -16.13
N VAL A 107 2.74 2.65 -16.62
CA VAL A 107 4.21 2.75 -16.74
C VAL A 107 4.86 2.60 -15.36
N ARG A 108 4.37 3.30 -14.35
CA ARG A 108 4.88 3.21 -12.98
C ARG A 108 4.78 1.78 -12.43
N GLU A 109 3.64 1.11 -12.64
CA GLU A 109 3.42 -0.25 -12.17
C GLU A 109 4.31 -1.26 -12.90
N VAL A 110 4.47 -1.14 -14.20
CA VAL A 110 5.37 -2.01 -14.99
C VAL A 110 6.81 -1.85 -14.52
N LEU A 111 7.29 -0.63 -14.35
CA LEU A 111 8.64 -0.36 -13.85
C LEU A 111 8.82 -0.86 -12.41
N GLY A 112 7.82 -0.66 -11.56
CA GLY A 112 7.83 -1.15 -10.18
C GLY A 112 7.87 -2.68 -10.10
N LEU A 113 7.11 -3.38 -10.94
CA LEU A 113 7.13 -4.84 -11.04
C LEU A 113 8.47 -5.35 -11.57
N ALA A 114 9.02 -4.72 -12.61
CA ALA A 114 10.33 -5.08 -13.16
C ALA A 114 11.43 -4.91 -12.10
N ASN A 115 11.41 -3.80 -11.37
CA ASN A 115 12.33 -3.55 -10.27
C ASN A 115 12.19 -4.61 -9.15
N ALA A 116 10.98 -4.96 -8.77
CA ALA A 116 10.73 -5.99 -7.76
C ALA A 116 11.16 -7.38 -8.24
N TRP A 117 10.90 -7.70 -9.49
CA TRP A 117 11.32 -8.96 -10.11
C TRP A 117 12.84 -9.09 -10.17
N ALA A 118 13.55 -8.01 -10.50
CA ALA A 118 15.01 -7.95 -10.53
C ALA A 118 15.69 -7.93 -9.16
N GLY A 119 14.92 -7.96 -8.05
CA GLY A 119 15.45 -7.96 -6.69
C GLY A 119 15.70 -6.57 -6.11
N PHE A 120 14.97 -5.56 -6.57
CA PHE A 120 15.02 -4.18 -6.10
C PHE A 120 16.36 -3.47 -6.30
N PRO A 121 16.96 -3.49 -7.51
CA PRO A 121 18.20 -2.75 -7.77
C PRO A 121 18.04 -1.24 -7.65
N VAL A 122 16.83 -0.72 -7.94
CA VAL A 122 16.50 0.69 -7.75
C VAL A 122 15.80 0.87 -6.41
N ARG A 123 16.40 1.67 -5.54
CA ARG A 123 15.86 2.02 -4.23
C ARG A 123 15.69 3.52 -4.11
N PRO A 124 14.76 4.01 -3.26
CA PRO A 124 14.66 5.43 -3.01
C PRO A 124 15.98 5.96 -2.45
N ALA A 125 16.27 7.21 -2.75
CA ALA A 125 17.36 7.92 -2.11
C ALA A 125 17.06 8.06 -0.61
N THR A 126 17.98 7.61 0.19
CA THR A 126 17.92 7.77 1.65
C THR A 126 18.24 9.20 2.05
#